data_605036742ae0e43c42752aac15a355ef
#
_entry.id   605036742ae0e43c42752aac15a355ef
#
_cell.length_a   1.000
_cell.length_b   1.000
_cell.length_c   1.000
_cell.angle_alpha   90.00
_cell.angle_beta   90.00
_cell.angle_gamma   90.00
#
_symmetry.space_group_name_H-M   'P 1'
#
loop_
_entity.id
_entity.type
_entity.pdbx_description
1 polymer ?
#
loop_
_entity_poly.entity_id
_entity_poly.type
_entity_poly.pdbx_seq_one_letter_code
_entity_poly.pdbx_strand_id
1 'polypeptide(L)'
;MKLNLPKDFIWGTATAAHQVEGNNTNSDFWLLENTKNTTFAEPSGIACDQLNRYEEDIKLMSSHAIQSYRLSIEWARIEKSEGEFSNEAIDHYKKVLDCCHENNLQTCVTFQHFTSPLWFTAKGGWEKKENVDLYVKYAEFVTKELGDRIDTVCTINEANLTACFAHTFPSYPEQGMKTIMPFVEDAAKSCGSTLDNFGPFLFGHPYKIRDCMMAAHVKAFPVIKGLLTKNQPVGITLSIMDYQAAEGGEQTRDIAHAETVDVCLDQTKDDDFIGIQTYTRHTYGPEGIMKPNVNDENMLVMGYEYYPESLENVLRYVAPKINCPMIVTENGIGTDDDNQRIKYITTALKGLQSCLDDGLDIRGYYYWSFLDNFEWIYGYKPRFGLIEVNRDTLERKSKESLKFYEQIIRNSQS
;
A
#
# COMPACT_ATOMS: atom_id res chain seq x y z
N MET A 1 -20.14 -9.86 15.07
CA MET A 1 -19.22 -9.28 16.09
C MET A 1 -19.62 -7.83 16.31
N LYS A 2 -19.55 -7.29 17.50
CA LYS A 2 -19.66 -5.86 17.82
C LYS A 2 -18.35 -5.42 18.44
N LEU A 3 -17.81 -4.28 17.99
CA LEU A 3 -16.60 -3.68 18.54
C LEU A 3 -16.96 -2.40 19.30
N ASN A 4 -16.23 -2.14 20.36
CA ASN A 4 -16.36 -0.90 21.14
C ASN A 4 -15.30 0.09 20.63
N LEU A 5 -15.68 0.94 19.70
CA LEU A 5 -14.76 1.81 18.96
C LEU A 5 -14.86 3.26 19.42
N PRO A 6 -13.80 4.06 19.25
CA PRO A 6 -13.88 5.51 19.37
C PRO A 6 -14.99 6.08 18.44
N LYS A 7 -15.63 7.18 18.87
CA LYS A 7 -16.74 7.79 18.12
C LYS A 7 -16.39 8.12 16.66
N ASP A 8 -15.14 8.56 16.44
CA ASP A 8 -14.65 9.02 15.15
C ASP A 8 -13.82 7.96 14.42
N PHE A 9 -13.98 6.66 14.80
CA PHE A 9 -13.29 5.55 14.15
C PHE A 9 -13.81 5.36 12.72
N ILE A 10 -12.88 5.26 11.77
CA ILE A 10 -13.18 5.19 10.33
C ILE A 10 -13.10 3.76 9.84
N TRP A 11 -14.17 3.30 9.19
CA TRP A 11 -14.20 2.03 8.48
C TRP A 11 -14.04 2.24 6.97
N GLY A 12 -13.03 1.62 6.39
CA GLY A 12 -12.74 1.78 4.97
C GLY A 12 -12.35 0.49 4.25
N THR A 13 -12.18 0.66 2.96
CA THR A 13 -11.52 -0.30 2.07
C THR A 13 -10.46 0.41 1.25
N ALA A 14 -9.49 -0.33 0.72
CA ALA A 14 -8.38 0.23 -0.03
C ALA A 14 -8.25 -0.39 -1.43
N THR A 15 -7.70 0.39 -2.36
CA THR A 15 -7.17 -0.03 -3.66
C THR A 15 -5.96 0.82 -4.04
N ALA A 16 -5.22 0.41 -5.08
CA ALA A 16 -4.16 1.21 -5.68
C ALA A 16 -4.41 1.40 -7.19
N ALA A 17 -4.11 2.59 -7.70
CA ALA A 17 -4.44 2.99 -9.07
C ALA A 17 -3.95 1.99 -10.13
N HIS A 18 -2.67 1.64 -10.14
CA HIS A 18 -2.11 0.68 -11.10
C HIS A 18 -2.81 -0.68 -11.05
N GLN A 19 -3.22 -1.13 -9.87
CA GLN A 19 -3.83 -2.44 -9.65
C GLN A 19 -5.29 -2.52 -10.12
N VAL A 20 -6.01 -1.39 -10.21
CA VAL A 20 -7.45 -1.38 -10.50
C VAL A 20 -7.85 -0.57 -11.72
N GLU A 21 -7.14 0.52 -12.06
CA GLU A 21 -7.56 1.45 -13.12
C GLU A 21 -7.43 0.90 -14.52
N GLY A 22 -6.32 0.19 -14.82
CA GLY A 22 -5.99 -0.36 -16.13
C GLY A 22 -5.26 0.62 -17.06
N ASN A 23 -4.54 0.06 -18.02
CA ASN A 23 -3.83 0.80 -19.09
C ASN A 23 -2.92 1.93 -18.57
N ASN A 24 -2.15 1.67 -17.51
CA ASN A 24 -1.20 2.64 -16.95
C ASN A 24 0.12 2.67 -17.74
N THR A 25 0.01 2.94 -19.04
CA THR A 25 1.05 2.71 -20.06
C THR A 25 2.31 3.57 -19.89
N ASN A 26 2.25 4.65 -19.11
CA ASN A 26 3.37 5.57 -18.88
C ASN A 26 4.13 5.26 -17.57
N SER A 27 3.77 4.19 -16.87
CA SER A 27 4.43 3.79 -15.63
C SER A 27 5.61 2.84 -15.89
N ASP A 28 6.53 2.81 -14.96
CA ASP A 28 7.66 1.89 -14.92
C ASP A 28 7.20 0.43 -14.79
N PHE A 29 6.16 0.16 -13.99
CA PHE A 29 5.60 -1.19 -13.85
C PHE A 29 4.98 -1.69 -15.14
N TRP A 30 4.25 -0.85 -15.88
CA TRP A 30 3.75 -1.23 -17.20
C TRP A 30 4.88 -1.65 -18.14
N LEU A 31 5.99 -0.92 -18.15
CA LEU A 31 7.15 -1.31 -18.94
C LEU A 31 7.72 -2.65 -18.48
N LEU A 32 7.92 -2.84 -17.17
CA LEU A 32 8.49 -4.06 -16.60
C LEU A 32 7.64 -5.30 -16.87
N GLU A 33 6.31 -5.20 -16.66
CA GLU A 33 5.40 -6.34 -16.86
C GLU A 33 5.22 -6.73 -18.33
N ASN A 34 5.45 -5.80 -19.27
CA ASN A 34 5.36 -6.04 -20.71
C ASN A 34 6.74 -6.28 -21.37
N THR A 35 7.83 -6.24 -20.62
CA THR A 35 9.16 -6.53 -21.16
C THR A 35 9.31 -8.04 -21.40
N LYS A 36 9.99 -8.40 -22.49
CA LYS A 36 10.26 -9.80 -22.83
C LYS A 36 10.99 -10.51 -21.69
N ASN A 37 10.60 -11.73 -21.39
CA ASN A 37 11.14 -12.56 -20.31
C ASN A 37 10.96 -11.93 -18.91
N THR A 38 9.96 -11.09 -18.72
CA THR A 38 9.58 -10.59 -17.41
C THR A 38 9.24 -11.74 -16.45
N THR A 39 9.44 -11.51 -15.16
CA THR A 39 9.04 -12.44 -14.09
C THR A 39 7.61 -12.20 -13.58
N PHE A 40 6.93 -11.17 -14.09
CA PHE A 40 5.50 -10.98 -13.81
C PHE A 40 4.70 -12.16 -14.39
N ALA A 41 3.79 -12.72 -13.61
CA ALA A 41 2.98 -13.87 -14.02
C ALA A 41 2.10 -13.53 -15.23
N GLU A 42 1.61 -12.31 -15.28
CA GLU A 42 0.82 -11.71 -16.37
C GLU A 42 0.85 -10.18 -16.27
N PRO A 43 0.55 -9.43 -17.36
CA PRO A 43 0.49 -7.99 -17.30
C PRO A 43 -0.81 -7.47 -16.67
N SER A 44 -0.78 -6.26 -16.11
CA SER A 44 -1.96 -5.59 -15.53
C SER A 44 -3.06 -5.34 -16.55
N GLY A 45 -2.70 -4.98 -17.78
CA GLY A 45 -3.65 -4.74 -18.88
C GLY A 45 -4.74 -3.75 -18.50
N ILE A 46 -6.01 -4.15 -18.67
CA ILE A 46 -7.18 -3.33 -18.31
C ILE A 46 -7.46 -3.31 -16.80
N ALA A 47 -6.76 -4.13 -16.03
CA ALA A 47 -6.97 -4.31 -14.59
C ALA A 47 -8.46 -4.57 -14.24
N CYS A 48 -9.05 -3.76 -13.36
CA CYS A 48 -10.49 -3.79 -13.07
C CYS A 48 -11.29 -2.78 -13.89
N ASP A 49 -10.64 -2.08 -14.83
CA ASP A 49 -11.23 -0.97 -15.60
C ASP A 49 -11.85 0.12 -14.71
N GLN A 50 -11.27 0.32 -13.50
CA GLN A 50 -11.82 1.28 -12.56
C GLN A 50 -11.69 2.73 -13.05
N LEU A 51 -10.73 3.01 -13.95
CA LEU A 51 -10.63 4.31 -14.60
C LEU A 51 -11.98 4.74 -15.21
N ASN A 52 -12.74 3.79 -15.78
CA ASN A 52 -14.04 4.04 -16.40
C ASN A 52 -15.22 3.66 -15.49
N ARG A 53 -15.03 2.76 -14.53
CA ARG A 53 -16.09 2.16 -13.69
C ARG A 53 -16.06 2.59 -12.24
N TYR A 54 -15.31 3.64 -11.89
CA TYR A 54 -15.18 4.12 -10.52
C TYR A 54 -16.53 4.45 -9.85
N GLU A 55 -17.50 4.99 -10.61
CA GLU A 55 -18.83 5.29 -10.07
C GLU A 55 -19.58 4.03 -9.60
N GLU A 56 -19.45 2.91 -10.34
CA GLU A 56 -20.04 1.62 -9.95
C GLU A 56 -19.41 1.14 -8.65
N ASP A 57 -18.09 1.14 -8.56
CA ASP A 57 -17.35 0.66 -7.40
C ASP A 57 -17.60 1.54 -6.17
N ILE A 58 -17.65 2.87 -6.30
CA ILE A 58 -17.94 3.82 -5.22
C ILE A 58 -19.36 3.64 -4.69
N LYS A 59 -20.37 3.51 -5.58
CA LYS A 59 -21.75 3.25 -5.19
C LYS A 59 -21.89 1.90 -4.47
N LEU A 60 -21.13 0.89 -4.91
CA LEU A 60 -21.11 -0.42 -4.26
C LEU A 60 -20.52 -0.33 -2.84
N MET A 61 -19.40 0.40 -2.64
CA MET A 61 -18.83 0.65 -1.31
C MET A 61 -19.84 1.31 -0.37
N SER A 62 -20.45 2.39 -0.82
CA SER A 62 -21.43 3.15 -0.02
C SER A 62 -22.64 2.30 0.37
N SER A 63 -23.12 1.42 -0.53
CA SER A 63 -24.26 0.52 -0.26
C SER A 63 -23.98 -0.49 0.84
N HIS A 64 -22.70 -0.79 1.13
CA HIS A 64 -22.26 -1.74 2.15
C HIS A 64 -21.69 -1.09 3.43
N ALA A 65 -22.18 0.09 3.80
CA ALA A 65 -21.83 0.81 5.02
C ALA A 65 -20.33 1.17 5.17
N ILE A 66 -19.55 1.09 4.10
CA ILE A 66 -18.17 1.56 4.07
C ILE A 66 -18.21 3.09 4.19
N GLN A 67 -17.36 3.67 5.04
CA GLN A 67 -17.35 5.09 5.37
C GLN A 67 -16.26 5.85 4.65
N SER A 68 -15.18 5.16 4.27
CA SER A 68 -14.04 5.78 3.63
C SER A 68 -13.44 4.87 2.56
N TYR A 69 -13.00 5.49 1.49
CA TYR A 69 -12.28 4.84 0.42
C TYR A 69 -10.84 5.32 0.39
N ARG A 70 -9.89 4.39 0.63
CA ARG A 70 -8.47 4.65 0.40
C ARG A 70 -8.13 4.25 -1.04
N LEU A 71 -7.70 5.26 -1.81
CA LEU A 71 -7.29 5.11 -3.19
C LEU A 71 -5.92 5.78 -3.39
N SER A 72 -5.22 5.41 -4.44
CA SER A 72 -4.07 6.20 -4.89
C SER A 72 -4.40 6.98 -6.15
N ILE A 73 -3.71 8.09 -6.34
CA ILE A 73 -3.67 8.80 -7.61
C ILE A 73 -2.39 8.40 -8.34
N GLU A 74 -2.47 8.27 -9.66
CA GLU A 74 -1.38 7.73 -10.45
C GLU A 74 -0.47 8.84 -10.98
N TRP A 75 0.74 8.94 -10.40
CA TRP A 75 1.72 9.94 -10.80
C TRP A 75 2.06 9.86 -12.30
N ALA A 76 2.18 8.64 -12.84
CA ALA A 76 2.47 8.43 -14.25
C ALA A 76 1.39 8.95 -15.21
N ARG A 77 0.14 9.12 -14.74
CA ARG A 77 -0.95 9.74 -15.51
C ARG A 77 -0.92 11.26 -15.39
N ILE A 78 -0.63 11.76 -14.18
CA ILE A 78 -0.66 13.19 -13.87
C ILE A 78 0.53 13.90 -14.49
N GLU A 79 1.73 13.32 -14.44
CA GLU A 79 2.96 13.94 -14.97
C GLU A 79 3.58 13.02 -16.03
N LYS A 80 3.09 13.18 -17.28
CA LYS A 80 3.48 12.32 -18.41
C LYS A 80 4.94 12.47 -18.82
N SER A 81 5.51 13.67 -18.66
CA SER A 81 6.92 14.00 -18.81
C SER A 81 7.29 14.97 -17.70
N GLU A 82 8.56 15.11 -17.37
CA GLU A 82 9.00 15.99 -16.29
C GLU A 82 8.49 17.42 -16.44
N GLY A 83 7.68 17.88 -15.48
CA GLY A 83 7.09 19.22 -15.45
C GLY A 83 5.85 19.38 -16.34
N GLU A 84 5.42 18.34 -17.08
CA GLU A 84 4.24 18.36 -17.95
C GLU A 84 3.04 17.69 -17.25
N PHE A 85 2.28 18.48 -16.52
CA PHE A 85 1.11 18.00 -15.78
C PHE A 85 -0.14 17.94 -16.64
N SER A 86 -0.89 16.83 -16.53
CA SER A 86 -2.09 16.55 -17.30
C SER A 86 -3.35 17.09 -16.61
N ASN A 87 -3.96 18.13 -17.15
CA ASN A 87 -5.27 18.61 -16.68
C ASN A 87 -6.36 17.56 -16.81
N GLU A 88 -6.31 16.73 -17.88
CA GLU A 88 -7.27 15.65 -18.09
C GLU A 88 -7.24 14.62 -16.96
N ALA A 89 -6.02 14.21 -16.52
CA ALA A 89 -5.86 13.30 -15.41
C ALA A 89 -6.35 13.93 -14.08
N ILE A 90 -6.03 15.19 -13.85
CA ILE A 90 -6.52 15.93 -12.67
C ILE A 90 -8.04 16.03 -12.68
N ASP A 91 -8.67 16.37 -13.81
CA ASP A 91 -10.12 16.47 -13.91
C ASP A 91 -10.81 15.11 -13.73
N HIS A 92 -10.15 14.02 -14.14
CA HIS A 92 -10.61 12.67 -13.81
C HIS A 92 -10.61 12.41 -12.31
N TYR A 93 -9.49 12.66 -11.61
CA TYR A 93 -9.43 12.45 -10.16
C TYR A 93 -10.35 13.39 -9.38
N LYS A 94 -10.59 14.64 -9.85
CA LYS A 94 -11.65 15.50 -9.28
C LYS A 94 -13.00 14.80 -9.32
N LYS A 95 -13.38 14.20 -10.45
CA LYS A 95 -14.65 13.46 -10.59
C LYS A 95 -14.72 12.23 -9.67
N VAL A 96 -13.63 11.49 -9.53
CA VAL A 96 -13.56 10.32 -8.63
C VAL A 96 -13.78 10.75 -7.18
N LEU A 97 -13.07 11.79 -6.72
CA LEU A 97 -13.18 12.30 -5.35
C LEU A 97 -14.53 12.94 -5.07
N ASP A 98 -15.07 13.71 -6.02
CA ASP A 98 -16.42 14.28 -5.93
C ASP A 98 -17.47 13.15 -5.84
N CYS A 99 -17.34 12.10 -6.65
CA CYS A 99 -18.21 10.93 -6.57
C CYS A 99 -18.14 10.21 -5.21
N CYS A 100 -16.97 10.14 -4.57
CA CYS A 100 -16.87 9.62 -3.20
C CYS A 100 -17.72 10.44 -2.23
N HIS A 101 -17.58 11.75 -2.24
CA HIS A 101 -18.33 12.65 -1.36
C HIS A 101 -19.84 12.63 -1.64
N GLU A 102 -20.25 12.60 -2.91
CA GLU A 102 -21.66 12.46 -3.31
C GLU A 102 -22.30 11.16 -2.78
N ASN A 103 -21.48 10.13 -2.57
CA ASN A 103 -21.90 8.84 -2.01
C ASN A 103 -21.56 8.70 -0.50
N ASN A 104 -21.27 9.81 0.20
CA ASN A 104 -20.94 9.87 1.62
C ASN A 104 -19.72 9.05 2.04
N LEU A 105 -18.75 8.89 1.15
CA LEU A 105 -17.45 8.30 1.46
C LEU A 105 -16.41 9.39 1.72
N GLN A 106 -15.69 9.29 2.83
CA GLN A 106 -14.46 10.05 3.03
C GLN A 106 -13.37 9.54 2.11
N THR A 107 -12.48 10.43 1.70
CA THR A 107 -11.38 10.12 0.81
C THR A 107 -10.04 10.05 1.56
N CYS A 108 -9.39 8.90 1.54
CA CYS A 108 -8.03 8.72 2.01
C CYS A 108 -7.12 8.53 0.77
N VAL A 109 -6.36 9.55 0.41
CA VAL A 109 -5.64 9.58 -0.87
C VAL A 109 -4.15 9.35 -0.68
N THR A 110 -3.64 8.31 -1.34
CA THR A 110 -2.21 8.01 -1.41
C THR A 110 -1.62 8.66 -2.66
N PHE A 111 -0.58 9.49 -2.48
CA PHE A 111 0.02 10.22 -3.60
C PHE A 111 0.97 9.37 -4.44
N GLN A 112 1.67 8.41 -3.82
CA GLN A 112 2.54 7.47 -4.52
C GLN A 112 2.31 6.06 -3.99
N HIS A 113 1.93 5.13 -4.87
CA HIS A 113 1.71 3.71 -4.54
C HIS A 113 2.47 2.82 -5.51
N PHE A 114 3.76 2.61 -5.23
CA PHE A 114 4.75 1.79 -5.93
C PHE A 114 5.16 2.31 -7.30
N THR A 115 4.20 2.50 -8.22
CA THR A 115 4.46 2.92 -9.59
C THR A 115 4.97 4.35 -9.67
N SER A 116 5.87 4.60 -10.62
CA SER A 116 6.40 5.92 -10.92
C SER A 116 6.30 6.20 -12.42
N PRO A 117 6.28 7.49 -12.84
CA PRO A 117 6.41 7.82 -14.25
C PRO A 117 7.70 7.24 -14.83
N LEU A 118 7.63 6.69 -16.03
CA LEU A 118 8.77 6.06 -16.68
C LEU A 118 9.96 7.02 -16.81
N TRP A 119 9.72 8.30 -17.10
CA TRP A 119 10.78 9.32 -17.16
C TRP A 119 11.53 9.49 -15.83
N PHE A 120 10.83 9.40 -14.69
CA PHE A 120 11.41 9.48 -13.35
C PHE A 120 12.30 8.26 -13.07
N THR A 121 11.78 7.06 -13.34
CA THR A 121 12.51 5.80 -13.16
C THR A 121 13.73 5.72 -14.08
N ALA A 122 13.61 6.21 -15.33
CA ALA A 122 14.71 6.27 -16.31
C ALA A 122 15.85 7.25 -15.91
N LYS A 123 15.61 8.15 -14.97
CA LYS A 123 16.59 9.07 -14.36
C LYS A 123 17.20 8.53 -13.05
N GLY A 124 16.99 7.27 -12.73
CA GLY A 124 17.45 6.62 -11.50
C GLY A 124 16.40 6.52 -10.40
N GLY A 125 15.20 7.05 -10.64
CA GLY A 125 14.04 6.88 -9.76
C GLY A 125 14.34 7.20 -8.29
N TRP A 126 13.90 6.34 -7.42
CA TRP A 126 14.08 6.44 -5.97
C TRP A 126 15.50 6.10 -5.46
N GLU A 127 16.45 5.70 -6.33
CA GLU A 127 17.85 5.51 -5.93
C GLU A 127 18.68 6.79 -5.93
N LYS A 128 18.13 7.90 -6.42
CA LYS A 128 18.82 9.19 -6.57
C LYS A 128 18.24 10.24 -5.63
N LYS A 129 19.04 10.74 -4.70
CA LYS A 129 18.61 11.77 -3.73
C LYS A 129 18.14 13.07 -4.40
N GLU A 130 18.74 13.43 -5.53
CA GLU A 130 18.35 14.59 -6.34
C GLU A 130 16.93 14.49 -6.89
N ASN A 131 16.38 13.29 -7.03
CA ASN A 131 15.00 13.07 -7.52
C ASN A 131 13.93 13.30 -6.44
N VAL A 132 14.31 13.43 -5.17
CA VAL A 132 13.40 13.77 -4.06
C VAL A 132 12.60 15.03 -4.37
N ASP A 133 13.23 16.05 -4.94
CA ASP A 133 12.58 17.32 -5.28
C ASP A 133 11.56 17.21 -6.41
N LEU A 134 11.69 16.22 -7.27
CA LEU A 134 10.71 15.93 -8.32
C LEU A 134 9.40 15.43 -7.72
N TYR A 135 9.49 14.52 -6.74
CA TYR A 135 8.31 14.06 -6.00
C TYR A 135 7.65 15.21 -5.21
N VAL A 136 8.46 16.07 -4.55
CA VAL A 136 7.91 17.21 -3.79
C VAL A 136 7.12 18.15 -4.71
N LYS A 137 7.61 18.43 -5.92
CA LYS A 137 6.91 19.25 -6.92
C LYS A 137 5.59 18.60 -7.36
N TYR A 138 5.60 17.28 -7.60
CA TYR A 138 4.40 16.54 -7.90
C TYR A 138 3.38 16.61 -6.75
N ALA A 139 3.81 16.35 -5.52
CA ALA A 139 2.95 16.40 -4.34
C ALA A 139 2.37 17.81 -4.11
N GLU A 140 3.19 18.86 -4.33
CA GLU A 140 2.74 20.26 -4.29
C GLU A 140 1.64 20.53 -5.33
N PHE A 141 1.86 20.09 -6.58
CA PHE A 141 0.89 20.26 -7.67
C PHE A 141 -0.42 19.55 -7.36
N VAL A 142 -0.36 18.28 -6.98
CA VAL A 142 -1.54 17.48 -6.61
C VAL A 142 -2.33 18.12 -5.46
N THR A 143 -1.61 18.58 -4.42
CA THR A 143 -2.27 19.21 -3.27
C THR A 143 -2.98 20.51 -3.65
N LYS A 144 -2.41 21.31 -4.53
CA LYS A 144 -3.04 22.53 -5.06
C LYS A 144 -4.31 22.23 -5.84
N GLU A 145 -4.32 21.17 -6.64
CA GLU A 145 -5.42 20.83 -7.55
C GLU A 145 -6.53 20.00 -6.92
N LEU A 146 -6.19 19.14 -5.95
CA LEU A 146 -7.11 18.15 -5.38
C LEU A 146 -7.32 18.30 -3.86
N GLY A 147 -6.49 19.07 -3.16
CA GLY A 147 -6.45 19.11 -1.70
C GLY A 147 -7.77 19.47 -1.02
N ASP A 148 -8.63 20.27 -1.67
CA ASP A 148 -9.97 20.62 -1.17
C ASP A 148 -10.96 19.43 -1.17
N ARG A 149 -10.65 18.35 -1.90
CA ARG A 149 -11.44 17.11 -2.06
C ARG A 149 -10.87 15.93 -1.30
N ILE A 150 -9.76 16.11 -0.58
CA ILE A 150 -9.08 15.05 0.15
C ILE A 150 -9.38 15.20 1.63
N ASP A 151 -9.82 14.13 2.30
CA ASP A 151 -10.05 14.15 3.75
C ASP A 151 -8.83 13.67 4.55
N THR A 152 -8.03 12.75 3.98
CA THR A 152 -6.79 12.24 4.59
C THR A 152 -5.74 12.01 3.51
N VAL A 153 -4.50 12.45 3.74
CA VAL A 153 -3.39 12.27 2.80
C VAL A 153 -2.42 11.20 3.31
N CYS A 154 -2.17 10.18 2.51
CA CYS A 154 -1.01 9.30 2.64
C CYS A 154 0.04 9.74 1.61
N THR A 155 1.20 10.19 2.06
CA THR A 155 2.23 10.72 1.15
C THR A 155 2.77 9.64 0.24
N ILE A 156 3.29 8.56 0.81
CA ILE A 156 3.93 7.44 0.12
C ILE A 156 3.46 6.13 0.72
N ASN A 157 3.17 5.15 -0.13
CA ASN A 157 2.83 3.80 0.28
C ASN A 157 4.06 2.95 0.51
N GLU A 158 4.16 2.34 1.71
CA GLU A 158 5.17 1.33 2.05
C GLU A 158 6.61 1.72 1.68
N ALA A 159 7.02 2.93 2.04
CA ALA A 159 8.36 3.46 1.71
C ALA A 159 9.50 2.53 2.14
N ASN A 160 9.27 1.67 3.12
CA ASN A 160 10.23 0.73 3.69
C ASN A 160 10.19 -0.68 3.10
N LEU A 161 9.26 -1.00 2.19
CA LEU A 161 9.01 -2.39 1.72
C LEU A 161 10.26 -3.05 1.12
N THR A 162 11.06 -2.30 0.36
CA THR A 162 12.29 -2.83 -0.23
C THR A 162 13.31 -3.27 0.82
N ALA A 163 13.44 -2.53 1.92
CA ALA A 163 14.26 -2.91 3.07
C ALA A 163 13.69 -4.16 3.78
N CYS A 164 12.36 -4.26 3.92
CA CYS A 164 11.72 -5.46 4.44
C CYS A 164 12.06 -6.69 3.58
N PHE A 165 12.02 -6.56 2.25
CA PHE A 165 12.39 -7.64 1.34
C PHE A 165 13.86 -8.06 1.45
N ALA A 166 14.79 -7.12 1.67
CA ALA A 166 16.19 -7.43 1.89
C ALA A 166 16.42 -8.29 3.14
N HIS A 167 15.59 -8.13 4.17
CA HIS A 167 15.62 -8.97 5.37
C HIS A 167 14.84 -10.28 5.18
N THR A 168 13.74 -10.28 4.43
CA THR A 168 12.89 -11.47 4.23
C THR A 168 13.51 -12.48 3.26
N PHE A 169 14.22 -11.98 2.25
CA PHE A 169 14.85 -12.81 1.22
C PHE A 169 16.38 -12.79 1.35
N PRO A 170 17.01 -13.77 1.99
CA PRO A 170 18.47 -13.79 2.20
C PRO A 170 19.30 -13.70 0.91
N SER A 171 18.70 -14.05 -0.22
CA SER A 171 19.31 -13.93 -1.56
C SER A 171 19.08 -12.56 -2.22
N TYR A 172 18.44 -11.61 -1.53
CA TYR A 172 18.22 -10.28 -2.08
C TYR A 172 19.56 -9.55 -2.23
N PRO A 173 19.96 -9.14 -3.45
CA PRO A 173 21.25 -8.50 -3.65
C PRO A 173 21.29 -7.13 -3.00
N GLU A 174 22.42 -6.75 -2.41
CA GLU A 174 22.62 -5.42 -1.85
C GLU A 174 22.35 -4.30 -2.87
N GLN A 175 22.73 -4.53 -4.14
CA GLN A 175 22.52 -3.58 -5.24
C GLN A 175 21.09 -3.58 -5.80
N GLY A 176 20.21 -4.45 -5.28
CA GLY A 176 18.83 -4.60 -5.70
C GLY A 176 18.60 -5.74 -6.71
N MET A 177 17.36 -6.18 -6.79
CA MET A 177 16.93 -7.28 -7.67
C MET A 177 17.23 -7.03 -9.15
N LYS A 178 17.29 -5.77 -9.58
CA LYS A 178 17.62 -5.39 -10.96
C LYS A 178 18.95 -5.98 -11.44
N THR A 179 19.92 -6.27 -10.54
CA THR A 179 21.24 -6.79 -10.89
C THR A 179 21.23 -8.29 -11.24
N ILE A 180 20.18 -9.01 -10.85
CA ILE A 180 20.03 -10.45 -11.11
C ILE A 180 18.80 -10.79 -11.98
N MET A 181 18.06 -9.76 -12.43
CA MET A 181 16.87 -9.91 -13.28
C MET A 181 17.10 -9.28 -14.65
N PRO A 182 17.52 -10.08 -15.67
CA PRO A 182 17.89 -9.56 -17.00
C PRO A 182 16.80 -8.72 -17.68
N PHE A 183 15.51 -9.02 -17.47
CA PHE A 183 14.42 -8.27 -18.07
C PHE A 183 14.39 -6.80 -17.59
N VAL A 184 14.93 -6.48 -16.40
CA VAL A 184 15.01 -5.11 -15.91
C VAL A 184 16.03 -4.30 -16.70
N GLU A 185 17.14 -4.92 -17.10
CA GLU A 185 18.13 -4.30 -18.00
C GLU A 185 17.54 -4.08 -19.40
N ASP A 186 16.77 -5.05 -19.92
CA ASP A 186 16.08 -4.92 -21.21
C ASP A 186 15.03 -3.79 -21.17
N ALA A 187 14.29 -3.67 -20.07
CA ALA A 187 13.37 -2.56 -19.83
C ALA A 187 14.10 -1.21 -19.82
N ALA A 188 15.21 -1.10 -19.08
CA ALA A 188 16.02 0.11 -19.03
C ALA A 188 16.49 0.55 -20.43
N LYS A 189 17.04 -0.38 -21.22
CA LYS A 189 17.48 -0.13 -22.60
C LYS A 189 16.33 0.33 -23.50
N SER A 190 15.14 -0.28 -23.36
CA SER A 190 13.98 0.05 -24.20
C SER A 190 13.46 1.46 -24.01
N CYS A 191 13.65 2.06 -22.84
CA CYS A 191 13.30 3.46 -22.56
C CYS A 191 14.50 4.43 -22.68
N GLY A 192 15.64 3.98 -23.27
CA GLY A 192 16.82 4.81 -23.48
C GLY A 192 17.66 5.05 -22.22
N SER A 193 17.49 4.26 -21.17
CA SER A 193 18.26 4.32 -19.93
C SER A 193 19.34 3.23 -19.85
N THR A 194 20.11 3.22 -18.78
CA THR A 194 21.05 2.15 -18.42
C THR A 194 20.59 1.52 -17.11
N LEU A 195 21.04 0.29 -16.84
CA LEU A 195 20.68 -0.39 -15.58
C LEU A 195 21.05 0.45 -14.34
N ASP A 196 22.16 1.16 -14.36
CA ASP A 196 22.62 2.02 -13.25
C ASP A 196 21.72 3.25 -13.04
N ASN A 197 21.09 3.74 -14.13
CA ASN A 197 20.19 4.89 -14.09
C ASN A 197 18.71 4.51 -14.14
N PHE A 198 18.39 3.22 -14.01
CA PHE A 198 17.03 2.72 -13.98
C PHE A 198 16.71 2.25 -12.55
N GLY A 199 15.88 3.00 -11.83
CA GLY A 199 15.60 2.80 -10.42
C GLY A 199 14.12 2.52 -10.11
N PRO A 200 13.56 1.38 -10.60
CA PRO A 200 12.18 1.01 -10.27
C PRO A 200 12.06 0.58 -8.80
N PHE A 201 10.97 0.94 -8.15
CA PHE A 201 10.79 0.80 -6.70
C PHE A 201 11.14 -0.60 -6.16
N LEU A 202 10.47 -1.66 -6.62
CA LEU A 202 10.65 -3.00 -6.03
C LEU A 202 11.93 -3.71 -6.49
N PHE A 203 12.68 -3.18 -7.46
CA PHE A 203 13.81 -3.88 -8.06
C PHE A 203 15.16 -3.23 -7.81
N GLY A 204 15.17 -2.00 -7.29
CA GLY A 204 16.40 -1.25 -7.04
C GLY A 204 17.06 -1.57 -5.69
N HIS A 205 18.04 -0.76 -5.32
CA HIS A 205 18.82 -0.91 -4.08
C HIS A 205 17.93 -0.64 -2.85
N PRO A 206 17.71 -1.63 -1.97
CA PRO A 206 16.66 -1.60 -0.95
C PRO A 206 16.73 -0.41 -0.01
N TYR A 207 17.88 -0.15 0.55
CA TYR A 207 18.06 0.91 1.55
C TYR A 207 18.12 2.31 0.94
N LYS A 208 18.71 2.47 -0.28
CA LYS A 208 18.71 3.77 -0.97
C LYS A 208 17.29 4.21 -1.33
N ILE A 209 16.46 3.26 -1.79
CA ILE A 209 15.06 3.54 -2.11
C ILE A 209 14.30 3.96 -0.87
N ARG A 210 14.37 3.17 0.22
CA ARG A 210 13.77 3.54 1.50
C ARG A 210 14.20 4.94 1.95
N ASP A 211 15.51 5.21 1.97
CA ASP A 211 16.03 6.47 2.46
C ASP A 211 15.61 7.67 1.59
N CYS A 212 15.54 7.49 0.26
CA CYS A 212 15.05 8.53 -0.65
C CYS A 212 13.56 8.77 -0.50
N MET A 213 12.76 7.71 -0.36
CA MET A 213 11.31 7.84 -0.15
C MET A 213 10.99 8.49 1.21
N MET A 214 11.72 8.12 2.27
CA MET A 214 11.58 8.78 3.57
C MET A 214 11.98 10.25 3.50
N ALA A 215 13.09 10.58 2.83
CA ALA A 215 13.48 11.98 2.62
C ALA A 215 12.44 12.75 1.79
N ALA A 216 11.82 12.12 0.80
CA ALA A 216 10.76 12.71 0.00
C ALA A 216 9.50 12.98 0.84
N HIS A 217 9.10 12.03 1.68
CA HIS A 217 8.01 12.22 2.64
C HIS A 217 8.28 13.40 3.58
N VAL A 218 9.41 13.39 4.29
CA VAL A 218 9.79 14.46 5.24
C VAL A 218 9.80 15.83 4.58
N LYS A 219 10.26 15.92 3.32
CA LYS A 219 10.31 17.18 2.59
C LYS A 219 8.94 17.60 2.03
N ALA A 220 8.10 16.66 1.60
CA ALA A 220 6.77 16.93 1.06
C ALA A 220 5.75 17.26 2.16
N PHE A 221 5.87 16.67 3.35
CA PHE A 221 4.93 16.83 4.44
C PHE A 221 4.60 18.30 4.75
N PRO A 222 5.57 19.20 5.07
CA PRO A 222 5.27 20.60 5.36
C PRO A 222 4.69 21.36 4.15
N VAL A 223 5.06 20.98 2.92
CA VAL A 223 4.52 21.58 1.70
C VAL A 223 3.05 21.23 1.56
N ILE A 224 2.68 19.96 1.72
CA ILE A 224 1.31 19.49 1.69
C ILE A 224 0.49 20.15 2.79
N LYS A 225 0.96 20.10 4.04
CA LYS A 225 0.28 20.73 5.19
C LYS A 225 0.04 22.21 4.99
N GLY A 226 1.00 22.93 4.41
CA GLY A 226 0.88 24.37 4.16
C GLY A 226 -0.15 24.75 3.08
N LEU A 227 -0.52 23.79 2.21
CA LEU A 227 -1.50 23.99 1.13
C LEU A 227 -2.91 23.51 1.48
N LEU A 228 -3.04 22.59 2.42
CA LEU A 228 -4.34 22.08 2.88
C LEU A 228 -5.06 23.13 3.72
N THR A 229 -6.36 23.30 3.47
CA THR A 229 -7.16 24.39 4.06
C THR A 229 -8.10 23.95 5.20
N LYS A 230 -8.35 22.63 5.34
CA LYS A 230 -9.29 22.05 6.30
C LYS A 230 -8.62 21.31 7.46
N ASN A 231 -7.32 21.52 7.67
CA ASN A 231 -6.52 20.78 8.65
C ASN A 231 -6.60 19.24 8.50
N GLN A 232 -6.65 18.77 7.25
CA GLN A 232 -6.67 17.36 6.93
C GLN A 232 -5.41 16.66 7.48
N PRO A 233 -5.53 15.45 8.04
CA PRO A 233 -4.37 14.70 8.51
C PRO A 233 -3.50 14.24 7.33
N VAL A 234 -2.20 14.35 7.52
CA VAL A 234 -1.16 13.91 6.58
C VAL A 234 -0.24 12.93 7.29
N GLY A 235 0.06 11.81 6.67
CA GLY A 235 0.98 10.81 7.21
C GLY A 235 1.58 9.94 6.11
N ILE A 236 2.47 9.03 6.51
CA ILE A 236 3.03 8.00 5.65
C ILE A 236 2.45 6.64 5.98
N THR A 237 2.44 5.70 5.04
CA THR A 237 2.08 4.32 5.34
C THR A 237 3.30 3.41 5.25
N LEU A 238 3.45 2.52 6.21
CA LEU A 238 4.59 1.62 6.33
C LEU A 238 4.16 0.15 6.30
N SER A 239 4.92 -0.66 5.59
CA SER A 239 4.83 -2.12 5.64
C SER A 239 5.51 -2.59 6.93
N ILE A 240 4.74 -3.19 7.82
CA ILE A 240 5.26 -3.64 9.12
C ILE A 240 4.89 -5.09 9.32
N MET A 241 5.87 -5.97 9.09
CA MET A 241 5.71 -7.39 9.37
C MET A 241 5.81 -7.62 10.88
N ASP A 242 5.04 -8.57 11.40
CA ASP A 242 5.20 -9.02 12.79
C ASP A 242 6.47 -9.86 12.91
N TYR A 243 7.58 -9.22 13.28
CA TYR A 243 8.86 -9.90 13.45
C TYR A 243 8.93 -10.56 14.84
N GLN A 244 8.98 -11.88 14.85
CA GLN A 244 9.08 -12.70 16.04
C GLN A 244 10.47 -13.35 16.14
N ALA A 245 10.92 -13.69 17.36
CA ALA A 245 12.16 -14.41 17.58
C ALA A 245 11.86 -15.85 18.03
N ALA A 246 12.50 -16.81 17.39
CA ALA A 246 12.72 -18.13 17.97
C ALA A 246 13.87 -18.06 19.00
N GLU A 247 14.12 -19.14 19.73
CA GLU A 247 15.21 -19.21 20.70
C GLU A 247 16.54 -18.79 20.10
N GLY A 248 17.17 -17.77 20.66
CA GLY A 248 18.44 -17.19 20.21
C GLY A 248 18.32 -16.24 19.00
N GLY A 249 17.11 -15.96 18.50
CA GLY A 249 16.86 -15.10 17.36
C GLY A 249 16.54 -13.63 17.69
N GLU A 250 16.61 -13.25 18.97
CA GLU A 250 16.23 -11.91 19.44
C GLU A 250 17.08 -10.82 18.78
N GLN A 251 18.38 -11.01 18.70
CA GLN A 251 19.31 -10.04 18.12
C GLN A 251 19.04 -9.83 16.61
N THR A 252 18.83 -10.90 15.86
CA THR A 252 18.57 -10.82 14.42
C THR A 252 17.21 -10.18 14.12
N ARG A 253 16.17 -10.48 14.91
CA ARG A 253 14.88 -9.80 14.86
C ARG A 253 15.02 -8.29 15.16
N ASP A 254 15.76 -7.92 16.20
CA ASP A 254 15.91 -6.51 16.60
C ASP A 254 16.67 -5.71 15.53
N ILE A 255 17.66 -6.31 14.87
CA ILE A 255 18.32 -5.71 13.70
C ILE A 255 17.32 -5.50 12.56
N ALA A 256 16.48 -6.49 12.25
CA ALA A 256 15.47 -6.36 11.21
C ALA A 256 14.49 -5.20 11.54
N HIS A 257 14.00 -5.11 12.75
CA HIS A 257 13.15 -4.00 13.21
C HIS A 257 13.87 -2.64 13.04
N ALA A 258 15.10 -2.54 13.53
CA ALA A 258 15.87 -1.29 13.47
C ALA A 258 16.07 -0.82 12.02
N GLU A 259 16.39 -1.73 11.11
CA GLU A 259 16.73 -1.41 9.71
C GLU A 259 15.51 -1.27 8.80
N THR A 260 14.35 -1.78 9.16
CA THR A 260 13.16 -1.74 8.29
C THR A 260 12.05 -0.82 8.80
N VAL A 261 11.85 -0.75 10.11
CA VAL A 261 10.71 -0.05 10.72
C VAL A 261 11.17 1.16 11.55
N ASP A 262 12.03 0.94 12.54
CA ASP A 262 12.37 1.96 13.53
C ASP A 262 13.05 3.18 12.88
N VAL A 263 13.96 2.96 11.93
CA VAL A 263 14.61 4.03 11.14
C VAL A 263 13.60 4.90 10.38
N CYS A 264 12.44 4.35 10.00
CA CYS A 264 11.38 5.10 9.36
C CYS A 264 10.52 5.84 10.40
N LEU A 265 10.11 5.18 11.48
CA LEU A 265 9.33 5.81 12.56
C LEU A 265 10.06 6.99 13.19
N ASP A 266 11.39 6.94 13.29
CA ASP A 266 12.21 8.05 13.79
C ASP A 266 12.10 9.34 12.94
N GLN A 267 11.70 9.22 11.67
CA GLN A 267 11.54 10.33 10.72
C GLN A 267 10.10 10.85 10.59
N THR A 268 9.15 10.25 11.31
CA THR A 268 7.70 10.57 11.21
C THR A 268 7.16 11.30 12.44
N LYS A 269 8.04 11.97 13.21
CA LYS A 269 7.67 12.61 14.49
C LYS A 269 6.67 13.75 14.36
N ASP A 270 6.62 14.37 13.20
CA ASP A 270 5.72 15.49 12.89
C ASP A 270 4.45 15.05 12.15
N ASP A 271 4.31 13.75 11.83
CA ASP A 271 3.15 13.22 11.13
C ASP A 271 1.89 13.32 11.97
N ASP A 272 0.74 13.57 11.32
CA ASP A 272 -0.55 13.58 11.99
C ASP A 272 -1.05 12.16 12.31
N PHE A 273 -0.55 11.14 11.62
CA PHE A 273 -0.80 9.72 11.86
C PHE A 273 0.26 8.84 11.20
N ILE A 274 0.37 7.59 11.67
CA ILE A 274 1.12 6.55 10.98
C ILE A 274 0.14 5.52 10.40
N GLY A 275 0.27 5.25 9.10
CA GLY A 275 -0.45 4.20 8.41
C GLY A 275 0.22 2.84 8.61
N ILE A 276 -0.52 1.89 9.18
CA ILE A 276 -0.05 0.53 9.49
C ILE A 276 -0.55 -0.42 8.41
N GLN A 277 0.39 -1.17 7.79
CA GLN A 277 0.09 -2.19 6.79
C GLN A 277 0.76 -3.49 7.21
N THR A 278 -0.03 -4.52 7.49
CA THR A 278 0.47 -5.81 7.96
C THR A 278 -0.44 -6.95 7.51
N TYR A 279 0.17 -8.09 7.17
CA TYR A 279 -0.53 -9.25 6.60
C TYR A 279 -0.14 -10.56 7.25
N THR A 280 1.08 -10.64 7.80
CA THR A 280 1.67 -11.90 8.29
C THR A 280 2.78 -11.63 9.31
N ARG A 281 3.44 -12.70 9.73
CA ARG A 281 4.64 -12.65 10.57
C ARG A 281 5.87 -13.19 9.85
N HIS A 282 7.04 -12.87 10.39
CA HIS A 282 8.30 -13.51 10.08
C HIS A 282 9.03 -13.89 11.37
N THR A 283 9.53 -15.12 11.45
CA THR A 283 10.26 -15.61 12.61
C THR A 283 11.76 -15.58 12.34
N TYR A 284 12.53 -15.04 13.26
CA TYR A 284 13.99 -14.96 13.19
C TYR A 284 14.62 -15.96 14.16
N GLY A 285 15.58 -16.70 13.65
CA GLY A 285 16.51 -17.51 14.44
C GLY A 285 17.88 -16.83 14.55
N PRO A 286 18.89 -17.50 15.20
CA PRO A 286 20.23 -16.93 15.36
C PRO A 286 20.92 -16.56 14.04
N GLU A 287 20.63 -17.30 12.97
CA GLU A 287 21.21 -17.12 11.63
C GLU A 287 20.43 -16.15 10.72
N GLY A 288 19.37 -15.50 11.23
CA GLY A 288 18.47 -14.63 10.48
C GLY A 288 17.07 -15.21 10.32
N ILE A 289 16.36 -14.80 9.25
CA ILE A 289 14.99 -15.23 9.02
C ILE A 289 14.88 -16.74 8.82
N MET A 290 13.94 -17.35 9.53
CA MET A 290 13.60 -18.77 9.36
C MET A 290 12.68 -18.92 8.16
N LYS A 291 13.05 -19.79 7.23
CA LYS A 291 12.21 -20.08 6.07
C LYS A 291 10.91 -20.75 6.52
N PRO A 292 9.75 -20.27 6.09
CA PRO A 292 8.49 -20.96 6.38
C PRO A 292 8.52 -22.34 5.71
N ASN A 293 7.82 -23.30 6.32
CA ASN A 293 7.61 -24.59 5.70
C ASN A 293 6.61 -24.46 4.55
N VAL A 294 7.07 -24.48 3.31
CA VAL A 294 6.24 -24.30 2.11
C VAL A 294 5.15 -25.38 1.94
N ASN A 295 5.25 -26.49 2.67
CA ASN A 295 4.24 -27.57 2.68
C ASN A 295 3.25 -27.42 3.85
N ASP A 296 3.34 -26.35 4.63
CA ASP A 296 2.41 -26.07 5.71
C ASP A 296 1.03 -25.66 5.12
N GLU A 297 -0.04 -26.23 5.67
CA GLU A 297 -1.41 -25.91 5.27
C GLU A 297 -1.79 -24.44 5.54
N ASN A 298 -1.01 -23.73 6.38
CA ASN A 298 -1.17 -22.32 6.66
C ASN A 298 -0.45 -21.41 5.64
N MET A 299 0.26 -21.95 4.65
CA MET A 299 0.90 -21.13 3.63
C MET A 299 -0.09 -20.61 2.62
N LEU A 300 -0.05 -19.30 2.40
CA LEU A 300 -0.91 -18.61 1.43
C LEU A 300 -0.27 -18.53 0.04
N VAL A 301 -1.08 -18.22 -0.96
CA VAL A 301 -0.65 -18.10 -2.37
C VAL A 301 0.47 -17.07 -2.57
N MET A 302 0.57 -16.07 -1.68
CA MET A 302 1.65 -15.06 -1.67
C MET A 302 2.98 -15.58 -1.12
N GLY A 303 3.05 -16.82 -0.65
CA GLY A 303 4.27 -17.42 -0.10
C GLY A 303 4.58 -17.03 1.36
N TYR A 304 3.61 -16.52 2.09
CA TYR A 304 3.71 -16.23 3.52
C TYR A 304 2.63 -16.95 4.33
N GLU A 305 2.79 -16.96 5.65
CA GLU A 305 1.94 -17.69 6.59
C GLU A 305 0.59 -16.99 6.82
N TYR A 306 -0.49 -17.76 6.96
CA TYR A 306 -1.75 -17.29 7.51
C TYR A 306 -1.58 -16.96 8.99
N TYR A 307 -1.51 -15.66 9.32
CA TYR A 307 -1.26 -15.21 10.69
C TYR A 307 -1.98 -13.89 10.99
N PRO A 308 -3.30 -13.92 11.24
CA PRO A 308 -4.11 -12.71 11.47
C PRO A 308 -3.78 -11.99 12.79
N GLU A 309 -3.12 -12.64 13.75
CA GLU A 309 -2.64 -12.06 15.01
C GLU A 309 -1.56 -11.01 14.80
N SER A 310 -0.94 -10.99 13.62
CA SER A 310 0.06 -9.98 13.25
C SER A 310 -0.43 -8.55 13.45
N LEU A 311 -1.71 -8.28 13.26
CA LEU A 311 -2.26 -6.92 13.43
C LEU A 311 -2.13 -6.44 14.87
N GLU A 312 -2.54 -7.23 15.86
CA GLU A 312 -2.41 -6.88 17.28
C GLU A 312 -0.94 -6.66 17.67
N ASN A 313 -0.08 -7.59 17.28
CA ASN A 313 1.33 -7.56 17.62
C ASN A 313 2.03 -6.32 17.04
N VAL A 314 1.75 -5.98 15.79
CA VAL A 314 2.31 -4.80 15.11
C VAL A 314 1.81 -3.50 15.75
N LEU A 315 0.51 -3.38 16.03
CA LEU A 315 -0.05 -2.20 16.71
C LEU A 315 0.61 -1.98 18.08
N ARG A 316 0.81 -3.03 18.86
CA ARG A 316 1.51 -2.97 20.16
C ARG A 316 3.00 -2.65 20.02
N TYR A 317 3.64 -3.10 18.93
CA TYR A 317 5.04 -2.80 18.66
C TYR A 317 5.25 -1.32 18.30
N VAL A 318 4.36 -0.74 17.50
CA VAL A 318 4.48 0.63 16.99
C VAL A 318 4.05 1.68 18.03
N ALA A 319 2.97 1.43 18.78
CA ALA A 319 2.38 2.41 19.68
C ALA A 319 3.37 3.13 20.64
N PRO A 320 4.29 2.44 21.31
CA PRO A 320 5.24 3.09 22.23
C PRO A 320 6.35 3.90 21.52
N LYS A 321 6.44 3.83 20.19
CA LYS A 321 7.51 4.45 19.38
C LYS A 321 7.08 5.74 18.70
N ILE A 322 5.78 6.06 18.72
CA ILE A 322 5.19 7.21 18.02
C ILE A 322 4.41 8.11 18.99
N ASN A 323 4.17 9.36 18.60
CA ASN A 323 3.41 10.35 19.37
C ASN A 323 2.08 10.76 18.70
N CYS A 324 1.71 10.12 17.59
CA CYS A 324 0.50 10.38 16.82
C CYS A 324 -0.38 9.12 16.75
N PRO A 325 -1.64 9.24 16.36
CA PRO A 325 -2.53 8.08 16.19
C PRO A 325 -2.06 7.14 15.08
N MET A 326 -2.50 5.89 15.17
CA MET A 326 -2.37 4.89 14.12
C MET A 326 -3.66 4.78 13.29
N ILE A 327 -3.50 4.55 12.00
CA ILE A 327 -4.59 4.12 11.11
C ILE A 327 -4.12 2.81 10.45
N VAL A 328 -4.90 1.74 10.59
CA VAL A 328 -4.64 0.52 9.80
C VAL A 328 -5.07 0.81 8.38
N THR A 329 -4.10 1.14 7.53
CA THR A 329 -4.33 1.57 6.14
C THR A 329 -4.41 0.40 5.16
N GLU A 330 -3.88 -0.78 5.56
CA GLU A 330 -4.09 -2.05 4.87
C GLU A 330 -3.97 -3.23 5.84
N ASN A 331 -4.93 -4.14 5.77
CA ASN A 331 -4.88 -5.46 6.39
C ASN A 331 -5.85 -6.39 5.65
N GLY A 332 -5.42 -7.59 5.32
CA GLY A 332 -6.23 -8.51 4.52
C GLY A 332 -5.50 -9.82 4.20
N ILE A 333 -6.09 -10.61 3.34
CA ILE A 333 -5.59 -11.94 2.98
C ILE A 333 -5.87 -12.27 1.52
N GLY A 334 -4.85 -12.77 0.80
CA GLY A 334 -4.97 -13.37 -0.53
C GLY A 334 -5.37 -14.84 -0.43
N THR A 335 -6.65 -15.15 -0.63
CA THR A 335 -7.18 -16.51 -0.56
C THR A 335 -8.40 -16.70 -1.47
N ASP A 336 -8.57 -17.92 -1.99
CA ASP A 336 -9.77 -18.34 -2.70
C ASP A 336 -10.88 -18.81 -1.74
N ASP A 337 -10.54 -19.15 -0.49
CA ASP A 337 -11.50 -19.52 0.55
C ASP A 337 -12.03 -18.30 1.30
N ASP A 338 -13.24 -17.88 0.96
CA ASP A 338 -13.88 -16.73 1.60
C ASP A 338 -14.21 -16.95 3.08
N ASN A 339 -14.38 -18.21 3.53
CA ASN A 339 -14.51 -18.52 4.96
C ASN A 339 -13.19 -18.31 5.71
N GLN A 340 -12.04 -18.57 5.07
CA GLN A 340 -10.73 -18.28 5.63
C GLN A 340 -10.55 -16.75 5.76
N ARG A 341 -11.01 -15.98 4.77
CA ARG A 341 -11.03 -14.50 4.82
C ARG A 341 -11.87 -13.98 5.98
N ILE A 342 -13.09 -14.52 6.19
CA ILE A 342 -13.95 -14.15 7.32
C ILE A 342 -13.27 -14.46 8.65
N LYS A 343 -12.59 -15.60 8.78
CA LYS A 343 -11.82 -15.95 9.99
C LYS A 343 -10.66 -14.99 10.21
N TYR A 344 -9.93 -14.63 9.15
CA TYR A 344 -8.83 -13.67 9.21
C TYR A 344 -9.33 -12.31 9.73
N ILE A 345 -10.36 -11.74 9.10
CA ILE A 345 -10.98 -10.47 9.52
C ILE A 345 -11.43 -10.55 10.99
N THR A 346 -12.05 -11.66 11.38
CA THR A 346 -12.54 -11.85 12.76
C THR A 346 -11.41 -11.79 13.77
N THR A 347 -10.29 -12.47 13.52
CA THR A 347 -9.15 -12.54 14.46
C THR A 347 -8.40 -11.21 14.47
N ALA A 348 -8.11 -10.64 13.32
CA ALA A 348 -7.45 -9.35 13.20
C ALA A 348 -8.22 -8.23 13.95
N LEU A 349 -9.54 -8.17 13.77
CA LEU A 349 -10.38 -7.16 14.44
C LEU A 349 -10.55 -7.41 15.94
N LYS A 350 -10.46 -8.65 16.41
CA LYS A 350 -10.39 -8.93 17.86
C LYS A 350 -9.10 -8.40 18.46
N GLY A 351 -7.98 -8.58 17.77
CA GLY A 351 -6.68 -8.02 18.18
C GLY A 351 -6.70 -6.49 18.20
N LEU A 352 -7.31 -5.86 17.18
CA LEU A 352 -7.50 -4.42 17.15
C LEU A 352 -8.35 -3.94 18.35
N GLN A 353 -9.44 -4.64 18.69
CA GLN A 353 -10.25 -4.31 19.87
C GLN A 353 -9.45 -4.44 21.16
N SER A 354 -8.64 -5.49 21.29
CA SER A 354 -7.75 -5.67 22.45
C SER A 354 -6.79 -4.47 22.61
N CYS A 355 -6.22 -3.98 21.51
CA CYS A 355 -5.37 -2.79 21.51
C CYS A 355 -6.13 -1.51 21.96
N LEU A 356 -7.36 -1.32 21.47
CA LEU A 356 -8.22 -0.20 21.87
C LEU A 356 -8.61 -0.26 23.35
N ASP A 357 -8.94 -1.45 23.85
CA ASP A 357 -9.28 -1.67 25.26
C ASP A 357 -8.09 -1.36 26.20
N ASP A 358 -6.86 -1.55 25.71
CA ASP A 358 -5.62 -1.17 26.40
C ASP A 358 -5.23 0.30 26.19
N GLY A 359 -6.05 1.08 25.49
CA GLY A 359 -5.90 2.54 25.36
C GLY A 359 -4.98 2.99 24.21
N LEU A 360 -4.66 2.13 23.25
CA LEU A 360 -3.91 2.53 22.06
C LEU A 360 -4.76 3.45 21.17
N ASP A 361 -4.18 4.55 20.67
CA ASP A 361 -4.87 5.51 19.79
C ASP A 361 -4.89 4.99 18.34
N ILE A 362 -5.95 4.22 18.00
CA ILE A 362 -6.19 3.68 16.67
C ILE A 362 -7.48 4.30 16.14
N ARG A 363 -7.41 5.00 14.99
CA ARG A 363 -8.52 5.82 14.49
C ARG A 363 -9.21 5.31 13.25
N GLY A 364 -8.73 4.21 12.64
CA GLY A 364 -9.38 3.64 11.46
C GLY A 364 -8.81 2.30 11.06
N TYR A 365 -9.59 1.61 10.23
CA TYR A 365 -9.22 0.33 9.65
C TYR A 365 -9.70 0.26 8.20
N TYR A 366 -8.78 0.01 7.27
CA TYR A 366 -9.03 -0.19 5.85
C TYR A 366 -8.69 -1.62 5.47
N TYR A 367 -9.69 -2.36 4.99
CA TYR A 367 -9.47 -3.71 4.48
C TYR A 367 -8.78 -3.67 3.10
N TRP A 368 -7.72 -4.45 2.91
CA TRP A 368 -7.09 -4.69 1.63
C TRP A 368 -7.55 -6.02 1.05
N SER A 369 -8.27 -6.01 -0.07
CA SER A 369 -8.67 -4.87 -0.89
C SER A 369 -10.18 -4.91 -1.16
N PHE A 370 -10.74 -3.83 -1.72
CA PHE A 370 -12.15 -3.83 -2.09
C PHE A 370 -12.43 -4.82 -3.23
N LEU A 371 -11.62 -4.77 -4.31
CA LEU A 371 -11.74 -5.61 -5.50
C LEU A 371 -10.65 -6.69 -5.54
N ASP A 372 -10.96 -7.88 -6.07
CA ASP A 372 -9.91 -8.75 -6.60
C ASP A 372 -9.23 -8.01 -7.74
N ASN A 373 -7.92 -7.81 -7.66
CA ASN A 373 -7.18 -6.93 -8.55
C ASN A 373 -5.82 -7.52 -8.97
N PHE A 374 -5.04 -6.75 -9.69
CA PHE A 374 -3.70 -7.10 -10.11
C PHE A 374 -2.72 -7.06 -8.92
N GLU A 375 -2.15 -8.23 -8.56
CA GLU A 375 -1.24 -8.33 -7.42
C GLU A 375 0.23 -8.38 -7.87
N TRP A 376 0.66 -7.32 -8.52
CA TRP A 376 2.04 -7.06 -8.92
C TRP A 376 2.65 -8.27 -9.68
N ILE A 377 3.81 -8.77 -9.25
CA ILE A 377 4.50 -9.91 -9.89
C ILE A 377 3.67 -11.20 -9.91
N TYR A 378 2.67 -11.32 -9.07
CA TYR A 378 1.79 -12.51 -8.99
C TYR A 378 0.60 -12.47 -9.96
N GLY A 379 0.40 -11.34 -10.68
CA GLY A 379 -0.74 -11.16 -11.59
C GLY A 379 -2.08 -11.18 -10.84
N TYR A 380 -3.07 -11.89 -11.37
CA TYR A 380 -4.42 -11.96 -10.79
C TYR A 380 -4.68 -13.23 -9.95
N LYS A 381 -3.64 -14.02 -9.67
CA LYS A 381 -3.78 -15.26 -8.90
C LYS A 381 -4.15 -15.01 -7.44
N PRO A 382 -3.53 -14.06 -6.69
CA PRO A 382 -3.94 -13.77 -5.33
C PRO A 382 -5.24 -12.96 -5.30
N ARG A 383 -6.23 -13.43 -4.54
CA ARG A 383 -7.54 -12.79 -4.43
C ARG A 383 -7.72 -12.18 -3.05
N PHE A 384 -7.48 -10.88 -2.96
CA PHE A 384 -7.63 -10.12 -1.71
C PHE A 384 -9.01 -9.49 -1.55
N GLY A 385 -9.75 -9.31 -2.65
CA GLY A 385 -10.96 -8.52 -2.69
C GLY A 385 -12.10 -9.03 -1.81
N LEU A 386 -12.89 -8.10 -1.30
CA LEU A 386 -14.24 -8.37 -0.80
C LEU A 386 -15.25 -8.56 -1.95
N ILE A 387 -14.87 -8.08 -3.13
CA ILE A 387 -15.58 -8.23 -4.40
C ILE A 387 -14.75 -9.09 -5.35
N GLU A 388 -15.36 -10.12 -5.89
CA GLU A 388 -14.82 -10.86 -7.02
C GLU A 388 -15.00 -10.03 -8.29
N VAL A 389 -13.93 -9.91 -9.11
CA VAL A 389 -13.97 -9.29 -10.43
C VAL A 389 -13.76 -10.37 -11.48
N ASN A 390 -14.77 -10.61 -12.32
CA ASN A 390 -14.67 -11.53 -13.44
C ASN A 390 -13.70 -10.95 -14.49
N ARG A 391 -12.64 -11.68 -14.84
CA ARG A 391 -11.58 -11.17 -15.72
C ARG A 391 -12.03 -10.97 -17.18
N ASP A 392 -13.05 -11.71 -17.63
CA ASP A 392 -13.54 -11.62 -19.01
C ASP A 392 -14.61 -10.53 -19.19
N THR A 393 -15.52 -10.41 -18.20
CA THR A 393 -16.69 -9.51 -18.29
C THR A 393 -16.53 -8.25 -17.42
N LEU A 394 -15.57 -8.24 -16.50
CA LEU A 394 -15.38 -7.21 -15.48
C LEU A 394 -16.58 -7.03 -14.55
N GLU A 395 -17.47 -8.02 -14.47
CA GLU A 395 -18.60 -8.03 -13.54
C GLU A 395 -18.11 -8.08 -12.09
N ARG A 396 -18.73 -7.28 -11.20
CA ARG A 396 -18.47 -7.22 -9.77
C ARG A 396 -19.44 -8.14 -9.04
N LYS A 397 -18.93 -9.09 -8.26
CA LYS A 397 -19.73 -10.00 -7.45
C LYS A 397 -19.31 -9.93 -5.98
N SER A 398 -20.22 -9.52 -5.13
CA SER A 398 -20.01 -9.45 -3.68
C SER A 398 -19.75 -10.83 -3.09
N LYS A 399 -18.69 -10.95 -2.28
CA LYS A 399 -18.40 -12.17 -1.51
C LYS A 399 -19.14 -12.13 -0.16
N GLU A 400 -19.26 -13.26 0.51
CA GLU A 400 -19.87 -13.30 1.85
C GLU A 400 -19.06 -12.52 2.89
N SER A 401 -17.74 -12.43 2.70
CA SER A 401 -16.85 -11.58 3.52
C SER A 401 -17.20 -10.09 3.46
N LEU A 402 -17.71 -9.57 2.34
CA LEU A 402 -18.20 -8.20 2.27
C LEU A 402 -19.43 -8.00 3.17
N LYS A 403 -20.40 -8.89 3.11
CA LYS A 403 -21.60 -8.84 3.97
C LYS A 403 -21.23 -8.96 5.45
N PHE A 404 -20.25 -9.84 5.74
CA PHE A 404 -19.74 -9.99 7.10
C PHE A 404 -19.06 -8.71 7.60
N TYR A 405 -18.23 -8.07 6.76
CA TYR A 405 -17.57 -6.80 7.08
C TYR A 405 -18.60 -5.68 7.29
N GLU A 406 -19.58 -5.54 6.40
CA GLU A 406 -20.72 -4.63 6.55
C GLU A 406 -21.44 -4.82 7.89
N GLN A 407 -21.73 -6.09 8.26
CA GLN A 407 -22.42 -6.39 9.52
C GLN A 407 -21.61 -5.94 10.75
N ILE A 408 -20.26 -6.08 10.70
CA ILE A 408 -19.38 -5.59 11.76
C ILE A 408 -19.47 -4.07 11.87
N ILE A 409 -19.39 -3.37 10.73
CA ILE A 409 -19.49 -1.90 10.69
C ILE A 409 -20.81 -1.43 11.30
N ARG A 410 -21.93 -1.95 10.83
CA ARG A 410 -23.28 -1.58 11.33
C ARG A 410 -23.45 -1.87 12.82
N ASN A 411 -22.99 -3.03 13.29
CA ASN A 411 -23.08 -3.40 14.71
C ASN A 411 -22.20 -2.51 15.61
N SER A 412 -21.11 -1.97 15.09
CA SER A 412 -20.18 -1.15 15.86
C SER A 412 -20.58 0.33 15.91
N GLN A 413 -21.49 0.76 15.03
CA GLN A 413 -22.07 2.11 15.01
C GLN A 413 -23.34 2.24 15.88
N SER A 414 -23.95 1.11 16.28
CA SER A 414 -25.13 1.02 17.13
C SER A 414 -24.74 0.91 18.60
#